data_3f06a53e50f4317d181431213d03ab20
#
_entry.id   3f06a53e50f4317d181431213d03ab20
#
_cell.length_a   1.000
_cell.length_b   1.000
_cell.length_c   1.000
_cell.angle_alpha   90.00
_cell.angle_beta   90.00
_cell.angle_gamma   90.00
#
_symmetry.space_group_name_H-M   'P 1'
#
loop_
_entity.id
_entity.type
_entity.pdbx_description
1 polymer ?
#
loop_
_entity_poly.entity_id
_entity_poly.type
_entity_poly.pdbx_seq_one_letter_code
_entity_poly.pdbx_strand_id
1 'polypeptide(L)'
;LTAVFVAASTLAAQVTPPPSATAGIYPLSEVHRGLHGVAYTVFEGTQPEAMDVEILGVLKNMLGPDQDMILARLHGSKPEYTGVVAGMSGSPVYIDGKLLGALSYRIGQFSKEPIAGITPIAEMLAVNGKNEPEALKTAALSLSTQAAATPTSNATDIHPIETPLVLSGFSPDAVRFFQEHVSTLGLMPVAGLGGSSSDSAHPELTSASLAPTLLPGSAVSALMVRGDLEIAATCTVTYVDPHQVLACGHPITRYGNVSMPMTKADVVATLASPLNAFKIVNTTQTIGAFTEDRSSAIRGVLGESAHMIPVAIHTHGGLRDHTLHLEVIDNPDVTPGALMVSLYESLLETNNYSAESTYELRGTVAIDGYPPLHLKSLIAPTEQLPSALRAALTLGQRFQSVYGNTARLRNIERIDLDVDSLPGRRSVQLERAQSAQPSAHAGDTVTVEATLRPFRGEPKNVRIAIPLPLTLNPGPLRILFSDGNTLDRLTTSSAAAEAPIDLSSIIRQINSVHEDDKLYVSLLLPNAQAVVDGRTLASIPISMANVLEPLRTNRGISLNGESVVPVTSIPVDAMLTGMQVVSLEIE
;
A
#
# COMPACT_ATOMS: atom_id res chain seq x y z
N LEU A 1 -7.53 32.83 68.85
CA LEU A 1 -6.80 32.41 67.62
C LEU A 1 -7.83 32.25 66.51
N THR A 2 -7.94 33.27 65.63
CA THR A 2 -8.85 33.31 64.49
C THR A 2 -8.09 32.80 63.29
N ALA A 3 -8.46 31.62 62.74
CA ALA A 3 -7.88 31.08 61.56
C ALA A 3 -8.51 31.74 60.30
N VAL A 4 -7.71 32.46 59.53
CA VAL A 4 -8.07 33.01 58.23
C VAL A 4 -7.86 31.94 57.19
N PHE A 5 -8.95 31.41 56.60
CA PHE A 5 -8.90 30.55 55.41
C PHE A 5 -8.73 31.44 54.18
N VAL A 6 -7.56 31.39 53.56
CA VAL A 6 -7.33 31.96 52.23
C VAL A 6 -7.78 30.91 51.22
N ALA A 7 -8.92 31.13 50.59
CA ALA A 7 -9.36 30.34 49.44
C ALA A 7 -8.53 30.74 48.21
N ALA A 8 -7.63 29.89 47.78
CA ALA A 8 -6.94 30.01 46.49
C ALA A 8 -7.94 29.65 45.39
N SER A 9 -8.50 30.66 44.73
CA SER A 9 -9.26 30.46 43.49
C SER A 9 -8.29 30.06 42.36
N THR A 10 -8.29 28.81 42.00
CA THR A 10 -7.68 28.37 40.73
C THR A 10 -8.49 28.96 39.59
N LEU A 11 -7.97 30.01 38.93
CA LEU A 11 -8.46 30.43 37.62
C LEU A 11 -8.19 29.28 36.66
N ALA A 12 -9.22 28.46 36.40
CA ALA A 12 -9.22 27.61 35.21
C ALA A 12 -9.24 28.57 34.01
N ALA A 13 -8.19 28.54 33.19
CA ALA A 13 -8.18 29.25 31.93
C ALA A 13 -9.42 28.81 31.15
N GLN A 14 -10.33 29.73 30.86
CA GLN A 14 -11.50 29.46 30.04
C GLN A 14 -10.98 29.15 28.62
N VAL A 15 -11.08 27.88 28.21
CA VAL A 15 -10.81 27.47 26.82
C VAL A 15 -11.90 28.13 25.97
N THR A 16 -11.50 29.14 25.21
CA THR A 16 -12.41 29.77 24.24
C THR A 16 -12.66 28.77 23.12
N PRO A 17 -13.89 28.34 22.87
CA PRO A 17 -14.15 27.40 21.78
C PRO A 17 -13.81 28.04 20.44
N PRO A 18 -13.40 27.24 19.44
CA PRO A 18 -13.11 27.76 18.10
C PRO A 18 -14.36 28.43 17.52
N PRO A 19 -14.18 29.48 16.67
CA PRO A 19 -15.29 30.11 15.99
C PRO A 19 -16.12 29.12 15.20
N SER A 20 -17.43 29.30 15.12
CA SER A 20 -18.35 28.43 14.40
C SER A 20 -18.08 28.47 12.87
N ALA A 21 -18.62 27.50 12.12
CA ALA A 21 -18.55 27.44 10.64
C ALA A 21 -19.13 28.70 9.94
N THR A 22 -19.90 29.53 10.66
CA THR A 22 -20.41 30.83 10.18
C THR A 22 -19.37 31.95 10.26
N ALA A 23 -18.17 31.70 10.81
CA ALA A 23 -17.07 32.64 10.76
C ALA A 23 -16.75 32.98 9.30
N GLY A 24 -16.70 34.27 8.96
CA GLY A 24 -16.35 34.71 7.61
C GLY A 24 -14.95 34.24 7.21
N ILE A 25 -14.66 34.30 5.93
CA ILE A 25 -13.32 34.00 5.36
C ILE A 25 -12.47 35.27 5.43
N TYR A 26 -11.22 35.14 5.88
CA TYR A 26 -10.24 36.22 5.84
C TYR A 26 -9.62 36.30 4.42
N PRO A 27 -9.69 37.48 3.73
CA PRO A 27 -9.20 37.58 2.35
C PRO A 27 -7.69 37.44 2.27
N LEU A 28 -7.18 36.62 1.37
CA LEU A 28 -5.73 36.46 1.16
C LEU A 28 -5.02 37.77 0.75
N SER A 29 -5.75 38.67 0.07
CA SER A 29 -5.24 39.99 -0.33
C SER A 29 -4.96 40.95 0.84
N GLU A 30 -5.52 40.70 2.02
CA GLU A 30 -5.32 41.49 3.22
C GLU A 30 -4.21 40.91 4.12
N VAL A 31 -3.65 39.76 3.73
CA VAL A 31 -2.59 39.09 4.51
C VAL A 31 -1.25 39.83 4.34
N HIS A 32 -0.69 40.28 5.46
CA HIS A 32 0.61 40.94 5.50
C HIS A 32 1.39 40.49 6.74
N ARG A 33 2.69 40.75 6.72
CA ARG A 33 3.58 40.47 7.85
C ARG A 33 3.15 41.21 9.11
N GLY A 34 3.22 40.53 10.27
CA GLY A 34 2.93 41.09 11.57
C GLY A 34 1.44 41.02 11.96
N LEU A 35 0.59 40.38 11.15
CA LEU A 35 -0.76 40.03 11.60
C LEU A 35 -0.68 38.94 12.68
N HIS A 36 -1.52 39.08 13.69
CA HIS A 36 -1.69 38.09 14.75
C HIS A 36 -3.04 37.40 14.62
N GLY A 37 -3.04 36.10 14.92
CA GLY A 37 -4.22 35.25 14.86
C GLY A 37 -4.15 34.14 15.89
N VAL A 38 -5.13 33.23 15.83
CA VAL A 38 -5.23 32.08 16.72
C VAL A 38 -5.46 30.83 15.90
N ALA A 39 -4.69 29.76 16.16
CA ALA A 39 -4.93 28.45 15.61
C ALA A 39 -5.48 27.50 16.69
N TYR A 40 -6.20 26.46 16.26
CA TYR A 40 -6.79 25.47 17.17
C TYR A 40 -6.34 24.06 16.79
N THR A 41 -5.94 23.28 17.80
CA THR A 41 -5.62 21.85 17.65
C THR A 41 -5.84 21.12 18.96
N VAL A 42 -6.02 19.81 18.91
CA VAL A 42 -6.06 18.99 20.13
C VAL A 42 -4.63 18.53 20.46
N PHE A 43 -4.14 18.87 21.64
CA PHE A 43 -2.87 18.35 22.16
C PHE A 43 -3.07 17.11 23.03
N GLU A 44 -4.22 17.02 23.73
CA GLU A 44 -4.59 15.91 24.60
C GLU A 44 -6.12 15.84 24.72
N GLY A 45 -6.69 14.64 24.76
CA GLY A 45 -8.13 14.39 24.79
C GLY A 45 -8.81 14.70 23.45
N THR A 46 -9.97 15.34 23.50
CA THR A 46 -10.83 15.59 22.33
C THR A 46 -11.12 17.09 22.10
N GLN A 47 -10.72 17.95 23.02
CA GLN A 47 -11.06 19.37 22.96
C GLN A 47 -9.96 20.18 22.27
N PRO A 48 -10.30 20.98 21.23
CA PRO A 48 -9.34 21.89 20.62
C PRO A 48 -8.85 22.96 21.60
N GLU A 49 -7.54 23.18 21.60
CA GLU A 49 -6.86 24.20 22.38
C GLU A 49 -6.32 25.30 21.46
N ALA A 50 -6.38 26.55 21.93
CA ALA A 50 -5.90 27.70 21.19
C ALA A 50 -4.37 27.83 21.31
N MET A 51 -3.73 28.28 20.23
CA MET A 51 -2.33 28.71 20.18
C MET A 51 -2.22 29.99 19.35
N ASP A 52 -1.36 30.93 19.78
CA ASP A 52 -1.18 32.19 19.08
C ASP A 52 -0.35 31.99 17.79
N VAL A 53 -0.66 32.78 16.78
CA VAL A 53 -0.02 32.71 15.45
C VAL A 53 0.38 34.11 15.01
N GLU A 54 1.64 34.29 14.60
CA GLU A 54 2.16 35.48 13.95
C GLU A 54 2.39 35.21 12.46
N ILE A 55 1.80 35.99 11.58
CA ILE A 55 2.00 35.88 10.14
C ILE A 55 3.35 36.51 9.74
N LEU A 56 4.19 35.74 9.07
CA LEU A 56 5.50 36.16 8.59
C LEU A 56 5.46 36.69 7.15
N GLY A 57 4.48 36.27 6.35
CA GLY A 57 4.30 36.69 4.95
C GLY A 57 3.62 35.66 4.07
N VAL A 58 3.49 35.98 2.78
CA VAL A 58 2.89 35.09 1.77
C VAL A 58 3.95 34.70 0.76
N LEU A 59 4.10 33.40 0.54
CA LEU A 59 4.96 32.81 -0.49
C LEU A 59 4.10 32.52 -1.72
N LYS A 60 4.28 33.36 -2.75
CA LYS A 60 3.47 33.28 -3.98
C LYS A 60 3.86 32.07 -4.83
N ASN A 61 2.83 31.34 -5.34
CA ASN A 61 2.99 30.18 -6.23
C ASN A 61 3.93 29.09 -5.66
N MET A 62 4.04 28.98 -4.34
CA MET A 62 4.99 28.08 -3.70
C MET A 62 4.65 26.60 -3.93
N LEU A 63 3.36 26.25 -4.02
CA LEU A 63 2.87 24.89 -4.18
C LEU A 63 2.52 24.56 -5.64
N GLY A 64 2.48 25.57 -6.50
CA GLY A 64 2.13 25.46 -7.92
C GLY A 64 1.55 26.75 -8.45
N PRO A 65 1.21 26.84 -9.74
CA PRO A 65 0.53 28.01 -10.30
C PRO A 65 -0.77 28.30 -9.54
N ASP A 66 -0.93 29.56 -9.09
CA ASP A 66 -2.08 30.04 -8.30
C ASP A 66 -2.27 29.31 -6.96
N GLN A 67 -1.22 28.64 -6.44
CA GLN A 67 -1.21 27.99 -5.12
C GLN A 67 -0.21 28.69 -4.20
N ASP A 68 -0.72 29.60 -3.39
CA ASP A 68 0.05 30.40 -2.46
C ASP A 68 0.18 29.68 -1.10
N MET A 69 1.25 29.94 -0.36
CA MET A 69 1.41 29.49 1.03
C MET A 69 1.61 30.71 1.93
N ILE A 70 0.93 30.71 3.08
CA ILE A 70 1.14 31.72 4.10
C ILE A 70 2.13 31.18 5.13
N LEU A 71 3.20 31.91 5.40
CA LEU A 71 4.20 31.51 6.39
C LEU A 71 3.84 32.13 7.73
N ALA A 72 3.86 31.32 8.79
CA ALA A 72 3.49 31.73 10.14
C ALA A 72 4.42 31.14 11.20
N ARG A 73 4.56 31.84 12.33
CA ARG A 73 5.21 31.38 13.55
C ARG A 73 4.15 31.10 14.61
N LEU A 74 4.26 29.96 15.27
CA LEU A 74 3.38 29.56 16.36
C LEU A 74 3.96 30.04 17.69
N HIS A 75 3.12 30.47 18.62
CA HIS A 75 3.49 30.93 19.95
C HIS A 75 2.69 30.21 21.02
N GLY A 76 3.26 30.16 22.21
CA GLY A 76 2.66 29.52 23.39
C GLY A 76 3.49 28.37 23.94
N SER A 77 3.29 28.01 25.19
CA SER A 77 4.14 27.04 25.90
C SER A 77 4.18 25.66 25.24
N LYS A 78 3.07 25.20 24.66
CA LYS A 78 3.02 23.89 23.99
C LYS A 78 3.73 23.92 22.64
N PRO A 79 3.37 24.75 21.64
CA PRO A 79 4.04 24.74 20.34
C PRO A 79 5.52 25.18 20.39
N GLU A 80 5.90 26.06 21.31
CA GLU A 80 7.31 26.44 21.50
C GLU A 80 8.13 25.27 22.06
N TYR A 81 7.51 24.40 22.87
CA TYR A 81 8.16 23.20 23.41
C TYR A 81 8.18 22.03 22.42
N THR A 82 7.06 21.76 21.74
CA THR A 82 6.92 20.59 20.85
C THR A 82 7.37 20.85 19.42
N GLY A 83 7.43 22.10 19.00
CA GLY A 83 7.53 22.46 17.58
C GLY A 83 6.22 22.20 16.83
N VAL A 84 6.31 22.16 15.50
CA VAL A 84 5.22 21.73 14.62
C VAL A 84 5.13 20.21 14.67
N VAL A 85 3.99 19.68 15.12
CA VAL A 85 3.79 18.27 15.45
C VAL A 85 3.04 17.56 14.34
N ALA A 86 3.46 16.34 13.99
CA ALA A 86 2.71 15.46 13.08
C ALA A 86 1.30 15.20 13.63
N GLY A 87 0.28 15.40 12.78
CA GLY A 87 -1.14 15.40 13.17
C GLY A 87 -1.72 16.79 13.52
N MET A 88 -0.91 17.87 13.53
CA MET A 88 -1.42 19.24 13.54
C MET A 88 -1.90 19.71 12.17
N SER A 89 -1.56 19.00 11.11
CA SER A 89 -1.99 19.33 9.75
C SER A 89 -3.50 19.46 9.68
N GLY A 90 -4.01 20.57 9.14
CA GLY A 90 -5.43 20.91 9.14
C GLY A 90 -5.86 21.85 10.27
N SER A 91 -5.00 22.19 11.24
CA SER A 91 -5.36 23.11 12.33
C SER A 91 -5.83 24.45 11.78
N PRO A 92 -7.09 24.87 12.02
CA PRO A 92 -7.65 26.10 11.48
C PRO A 92 -6.96 27.32 12.11
N VAL A 93 -6.69 28.32 11.28
CA VAL A 93 -6.09 29.60 11.68
C VAL A 93 -7.09 30.71 11.43
N TYR A 94 -7.34 31.52 12.45
CA TYR A 94 -8.27 32.64 12.42
C TYR A 94 -7.53 33.96 12.66
N ILE A 95 -7.94 35.01 11.91
CA ILE A 95 -7.55 36.40 12.13
C ILE A 95 -8.84 37.19 12.31
N ASP A 96 -8.96 37.95 13.38
CA ASP A 96 -10.17 38.72 13.74
C ASP A 96 -11.45 37.88 13.68
N GLY A 97 -11.37 36.61 14.10
CA GLY A 97 -12.47 35.66 14.09
C GLY A 97 -12.86 35.10 12.71
N LYS A 98 -12.18 35.48 11.64
CA LYS A 98 -12.38 34.98 10.28
C LYS A 98 -11.36 33.90 9.94
N LEU A 99 -11.79 32.83 9.28
CA LEU A 99 -10.95 31.70 8.89
C LEU A 99 -9.99 32.09 7.76
N LEU A 100 -8.69 31.99 8.01
CA LEU A 100 -7.62 32.26 7.05
C LEU A 100 -7.27 31.01 6.24
N GLY A 101 -7.12 29.86 6.90
CA GLY A 101 -6.66 28.61 6.30
C GLY A 101 -6.29 27.58 7.35
N ALA A 102 -5.45 26.62 6.97
CA ALA A 102 -5.02 25.50 7.81
C ALA A 102 -3.50 25.40 7.89
N LEU A 103 -2.96 25.11 9.07
CA LEU A 103 -1.56 24.67 9.21
C LEU A 103 -1.37 23.37 8.42
N SER A 104 -0.41 23.36 7.48
CA SER A 104 -0.29 22.23 6.54
C SER A 104 1.14 21.83 6.24
N TYR A 105 2.10 22.75 6.41
CA TYR A 105 3.49 22.54 6.01
C TYR A 105 4.44 22.80 7.17
N ARG A 106 5.50 21.99 7.23
CA ARG A 106 6.64 22.15 8.14
C ARG A 106 7.81 22.76 7.36
N ILE A 107 8.56 23.63 8.03
CA ILE A 107 9.73 24.29 7.48
C ILE A 107 10.98 23.73 8.15
N GLY A 108 11.75 22.93 7.41
CA GLY A 108 12.98 22.29 7.91
C GLY A 108 12.74 21.24 8.99
N GLN A 109 13.61 20.25 9.07
CA GLN A 109 13.53 19.18 10.08
C GLN A 109 13.97 19.63 11.48
N PHE A 110 14.84 20.63 11.57
CA PHE A 110 15.48 21.07 12.82
C PHE A 110 15.28 22.56 13.07
N SER A 111 14.08 23.08 12.83
CA SER A 111 13.80 24.48 13.12
C SER A 111 13.80 24.72 14.63
N LYS A 112 14.54 25.73 15.10
CA LYS A 112 14.52 26.17 16.50
C LYS A 112 13.22 26.89 16.86
N GLU A 113 12.55 27.45 15.87
CA GLU A 113 11.28 28.15 16.01
C GLU A 113 10.17 27.34 15.34
N PRO A 114 8.97 27.29 15.93
CA PRO A 114 7.84 26.55 15.35
C PRO A 114 7.24 27.34 14.17
N ILE A 115 7.93 27.32 13.02
CA ILE A 115 7.45 27.95 11.79
C ILE A 115 6.71 26.92 10.95
N ALA A 116 5.51 27.30 10.49
CA ALA A 116 4.62 26.48 9.68
C ALA A 116 4.12 27.20 8.45
N GLY A 117 3.78 26.46 7.41
CA GLY A 117 3.05 26.94 6.25
C GLY A 117 1.54 26.70 6.41
N ILE A 118 0.75 27.68 5.99
CA ILE A 118 -0.70 27.64 6.02
C ILE A 118 -1.22 27.54 4.59
N THR A 119 -2.06 26.56 4.31
CA THR A 119 -2.86 26.47 3.08
C THR A 119 -4.04 27.43 3.18
N PRO A 120 -4.22 28.40 2.26
CA PRO A 120 -5.35 29.32 2.28
C PRO A 120 -6.68 28.59 2.19
N ILE A 121 -7.69 29.04 2.96
CA ILE A 121 -9.02 28.40 2.98
C ILE A 121 -9.71 28.42 1.62
N ALA A 122 -9.44 29.42 0.78
CA ALA A 122 -10.00 29.51 -0.56
C ALA A 122 -9.57 28.34 -1.45
N GLU A 123 -8.32 27.89 -1.31
CA GLU A 123 -7.81 26.71 -2.03
C GLU A 123 -8.41 25.41 -1.49
N MET A 124 -8.63 25.30 -0.19
CA MET A 124 -9.28 24.13 0.42
C MET A 124 -10.74 24.02 0.00
N LEU A 125 -11.48 25.13 -0.04
CA LEU A 125 -12.89 25.18 -0.48
C LEU A 125 -13.04 24.90 -1.99
N ALA A 126 -11.98 25.06 -2.79
CA ALA A 126 -11.99 24.72 -4.20
C ALA A 126 -11.98 23.19 -4.45
N VAL A 127 -11.74 22.39 -3.41
CA VAL A 127 -11.91 20.93 -3.41
C VAL A 127 -13.41 20.60 -3.46
N ASN A 128 -14.02 20.75 -4.64
CA ASN A 128 -15.44 20.54 -4.88
C ASN A 128 -15.61 19.67 -6.13
N GLY A 129 -15.70 18.34 -5.98
CA GLY A 129 -16.30 17.43 -6.97
C GLY A 129 -15.94 17.62 -8.46
N LYS A 130 -14.97 18.47 -8.78
CA LYS A 130 -14.52 18.66 -10.16
C LYS A 130 -13.67 17.45 -10.54
N ASN A 131 -14.23 16.63 -11.42
CA ASN A 131 -13.47 15.59 -12.10
C ASN A 131 -12.28 16.26 -12.80
N GLU A 132 -11.06 16.09 -12.25
CA GLU A 132 -9.85 16.41 -13.02
C GLU A 132 -9.82 15.51 -14.25
N PRO A 133 -9.47 16.05 -15.44
CA PRO A 133 -9.34 15.25 -16.64
C PRO A 133 -8.31 14.12 -16.40
N GLU A 134 -8.67 12.92 -16.77
CA GLU A 134 -7.87 11.69 -16.66
C GLU A 134 -6.44 11.79 -17.25
N ALA A 135 -6.23 12.78 -18.13
CA ALA A 135 -4.94 13.06 -18.77
C ALA A 135 -3.81 13.53 -17.81
N LEU A 136 -4.15 14.10 -16.65
CA LEU A 136 -3.15 14.53 -15.66
C LEU A 136 -2.62 13.38 -14.79
N LYS A 137 -3.38 12.27 -14.65
CA LYS A 137 -2.97 11.10 -13.89
C LYS A 137 -1.80 10.35 -14.55
N THR A 138 -1.78 10.29 -15.89
CA THR A 138 -0.72 9.60 -16.66
C THR A 138 0.63 10.35 -16.61
N ALA A 139 0.59 11.69 -16.52
CA ALA A 139 1.80 12.50 -16.42
C ALA A 139 2.45 12.45 -15.02
N ALA A 140 1.64 12.32 -13.96
CA ALA A 140 2.15 12.20 -12.59
C ALA A 140 2.82 10.84 -12.34
N LEU A 141 2.29 9.74 -12.91
CA LEU A 141 2.87 8.40 -12.82
C LEU A 141 4.22 8.29 -13.55
N SER A 142 4.44 9.03 -14.63
CA SER A 142 5.72 9.02 -15.37
C SER A 142 6.83 9.84 -14.69
N LEU A 143 6.50 10.73 -13.78
CA LEU A 143 7.48 11.54 -13.03
C LEU A 143 7.92 10.88 -11.71
N SER A 144 7.16 9.92 -11.19
CA SER A 144 7.49 9.24 -9.92
C SER A 144 8.52 8.12 -10.02
N THR A 145 8.89 7.69 -11.25
CA THR A 145 9.90 6.64 -11.47
C THR A 145 11.35 7.13 -11.52
N GLN A 146 11.61 8.42 -11.29
CA GLN A 146 12.97 9.00 -11.35
C GLN A 146 13.34 9.86 -10.13
N ALA A 147 13.09 9.43 -8.92
CA ALA A 147 13.68 10.11 -7.76
C ALA A 147 13.92 9.17 -6.58
N ALA A 148 14.78 8.19 -6.76
CA ALA A 148 15.63 7.73 -5.66
C ALA A 148 16.85 8.65 -5.58
N ALA A 149 16.63 9.94 -5.31
CA ALA A 149 17.68 10.85 -4.91
C ALA A 149 17.80 10.75 -3.40
N THR A 150 18.95 10.29 -2.91
CA THR A 150 19.41 10.48 -1.53
C THR A 150 19.04 11.89 -1.05
N PRO A 151 18.37 12.04 0.11
CA PRO A 151 18.05 13.36 0.63
C PRO A 151 19.35 14.04 1.05
N THR A 152 19.87 14.90 0.18
CA THR A 152 20.78 15.96 0.63
C THR A 152 19.94 16.94 1.42
N SER A 153 20.10 16.93 2.73
CA SER A 153 19.44 17.84 3.67
C SER A 153 19.82 19.29 3.36
N ASN A 154 19.08 19.94 2.47
CA ASN A 154 19.15 21.38 2.33
C ASN A 154 18.28 22.03 3.42
N ALA A 155 18.82 23.00 4.12
CA ALA A 155 18.21 23.72 5.24
C ALA A 155 16.93 24.52 4.91
N THR A 156 16.38 24.36 3.71
CA THR A 156 15.18 25.03 3.17
C THR A 156 14.12 24.05 2.69
N ASP A 157 14.08 22.85 3.25
CA ASP A 157 13.10 21.84 2.85
C ASP A 157 11.72 22.18 3.45
N ILE A 158 10.77 22.53 2.57
CA ILE A 158 9.36 22.75 2.91
C ILE A 158 8.60 21.50 2.47
N HIS A 159 7.98 20.80 3.42
CA HIS A 159 7.21 19.60 3.14
C HIS A 159 5.88 19.60 3.93
N PRO A 160 4.86 18.86 3.46
CA PRO A 160 3.64 18.68 4.25
C PRO A 160 3.98 18.21 5.66
N ILE A 161 3.25 18.71 6.68
CA ILE A 161 3.34 18.18 8.04
C ILE A 161 3.01 16.70 7.95
N GLU A 162 3.87 15.85 8.48
CA GLU A 162 3.70 14.40 8.40
C GLU A 162 2.37 13.99 9.05
N THR A 163 1.67 13.08 8.40
CA THR A 163 0.45 12.49 8.94
C THR A 163 0.81 11.25 9.74
N PRO A 164 0.56 11.21 11.07
CA PRO A 164 0.76 10.00 11.85
C PRO A 164 -0.13 8.89 11.30
N LEU A 165 0.50 7.76 10.96
CA LEU A 165 -0.18 6.54 10.55
C LEU A 165 -0.11 5.56 11.72
N VAL A 166 -1.18 5.49 12.50
CA VAL A 166 -1.27 4.66 13.69
C VAL A 166 -1.59 3.23 13.27
N LEU A 167 -0.74 2.27 13.67
CA LEU A 167 -0.93 0.85 13.47
C LEU A 167 -1.28 0.20 14.81
N SER A 168 -2.54 -0.15 15.01
CA SER A 168 -3.03 -0.82 16.23
C SER A 168 -3.22 -2.30 15.99
N GLY A 169 -2.79 -3.14 16.95
CA GLY A 169 -2.80 -4.59 16.82
C GLY A 169 -1.57 -5.17 16.11
N PHE A 170 -0.60 -4.35 15.69
CA PHE A 170 0.60 -4.81 15.00
C PHE A 170 1.80 -4.92 15.95
N SER A 171 2.61 -5.94 15.75
CA SER A 171 3.89 -6.12 16.42
C SER A 171 4.92 -5.06 15.97
N PRO A 172 5.93 -4.75 16.80
CA PRO A 172 6.99 -3.80 16.41
C PRO A 172 7.74 -4.19 15.13
N ASP A 173 7.85 -5.49 14.85
CA ASP A 173 8.50 -5.99 13.64
C ASP A 173 7.66 -5.72 12.38
N ALA A 174 6.35 -5.90 12.47
CA ALA A 174 5.43 -5.56 11.37
C ALA A 174 5.37 -4.04 11.11
N VAL A 175 5.37 -3.24 12.18
CA VAL A 175 5.44 -1.76 12.05
C VAL A 175 6.72 -1.34 11.34
N ARG A 176 7.88 -1.89 11.73
CA ARG A 176 9.17 -1.59 11.10
C ARG A 176 9.18 -2.01 9.63
N PHE A 177 8.70 -3.20 9.34
CA PHE A 177 8.58 -3.70 7.97
C PHE A 177 7.71 -2.78 7.10
N PHE A 178 6.58 -2.32 7.65
CA PHE A 178 5.69 -1.40 6.95
C PHE A 178 6.36 -0.05 6.70
N GLN A 179 7.10 0.49 7.68
CA GLN A 179 7.85 1.75 7.53
C GLN A 179 8.80 1.76 6.33
N GLU A 180 9.50 0.64 6.10
CA GLU A 180 10.45 0.51 4.98
C GLU A 180 9.76 0.53 3.61
N HIS A 181 8.47 0.17 3.55
CA HIS A 181 7.72 0.03 2.28
C HIS A 181 6.79 1.20 1.98
N VAL A 182 6.42 2.03 2.98
CA VAL A 182 5.45 3.14 2.83
C VAL A 182 6.09 4.53 2.96
N SER A 183 7.40 4.62 3.14
CA SER A 183 8.14 5.88 3.30
C SER A 183 7.94 6.88 2.14
N THR A 184 7.53 6.41 0.97
CA THR A 184 7.30 7.25 -0.23
C THR A 184 6.01 8.06 -0.17
N LEU A 185 5.05 7.74 0.71
CA LEU A 185 3.75 8.42 0.79
C LEU A 185 3.74 9.65 1.70
N GLY A 186 4.86 9.97 2.38
CA GLY A 186 4.90 11.08 3.37
C GLY A 186 4.11 10.77 4.65
N LEU A 187 3.75 9.51 4.86
CA LEU A 187 3.11 9.00 6.07
C LEU A 187 4.17 8.61 7.10
N MET A 188 3.89 8.82 8.37
CA MET A 188 4.77 8.46 9.48
C MET A 188 4.14 7.30 10.27
N PRO A 189 4.49 6.04 9.97
CA PRO A 189 4.00 4.90 10.72
C PRO A 189 4.47 4.93 12.17
N VAL A 190 3.53 4.82 13.09
CA VAL A 190 3.76 4.76 14.53
C VAL A 190 2.99 3.59 15.12
N ALA A 191 3.60 2.88 16.08
CA ALA A 191 2.89 1.83 16.78
C ALA A 191 1.74 2.43 17.59
N GLY A 192 0.55 1.89 17.45
CA GLY A 192 -0.59 2.21 18.28
C GLY A 192 -0.38 1.68 19.68
N LEU A 193 -0.66 2.49 20.71
CA LEU A 193 -0.57 2.09 22.11
C LEU A 193 -1.90 1.52 22.65
N GLY A 194 -2.97 1.54 21.84
CA GLY A 194 -4.28 0.99 22.16
C GLY A 194 -4.67 -0.13 21.20
N GLY A 195 -5.36 -1.14 21.70
CA GLY A 195 -6.01 -2.13 20.83
C GLY A 195 -7.22 -1.50 20.13
N SER A 196 -7.56 -2.01 18.94
CA SER A 196 -8.84 -1.71 18.33
C SER A 196 -9.93 -2.05 19.34
N SER A 197 -10.86 -1.12 19.58
CA SER A 197 -12.08 -1.49 20.32
C SER A 197 -12.81 -2.51 19.46
N SER A 198 -12.85 -3.75 19.91
CA SER A 198 -13.54 -4.88 19.27
C SER A 198 -15.08 -4.72 19.26
N ASP A 199 -15.57 -3.50 19.40
CA ASP A 199 -16.98 -3.17 19.21
C ASP A 199 -17.27 -3.08 17.71
N SER A 200 -17.30 -4.27 17.09
CA SER A 200 -17.75 -4.50 15.70
C SER A 200 -19.25 -4.21 15.47
N ALA A 201 -19.93 -3.66 16.45
CA ALA A 201 -21.29 -3.13 16.36
C ALA A 201 -21.25 -1.62 16.50
N HIS A 202 -20.69 -0.90 15.50
CA HIS A 202 -21.02 0.52 15.41
C HIS A 202 -22.48 0.63 14.96
N PRO A 203 -23.41 1.11 15.82
CA PRO A 203 -24.76 1.36 15.36
C PRO A 203 -24.67 2.38 14.22
N GLU A 204 -25.29 2.06 13.09
CA GLU A 204 -25.50 3.02 12.01
C GLU A 204 -26.21 4.24 12.61
N LEU A 205 -25.51 5.36 12.72
CA LEU A 205 -26.07 6.58 13.24
C LEU A 205 -26.97 7.18 12.18
N THR A 206 -28.22 7.34 12.51
CA THR A 206 -29.12 8.16 11.69
C THR A 206 -28.60 9.61 11.64
N SER A 207 -28.65 10.24 10.48
CA SER A 207 -28.17 11.59 10.21
C SER A 207 -28.67 12.66 11.22
N ALA A 208 -29.76 12.42 11.95
CA ALA A 208 -30.30 13.30 12.98
C ALA A 208 -29.50 13.29 14.30
N SER A 209 -28.70 12.26 14.60
CA SER A 209 -27.88 12.16 15.83
C SER A 209 -26.44 12.68 15.63
N LEU A 210 -26.06 13.03 14.42
CA LEU A 210 -24.70 13.45 14.02
C LEU A 210 -24.42 14.95 14.20
N ALA A 211 -25.42 15.76 14.54
CA ALA A 211 -25.23 17.18 14.80
C ALA A 211 -24.45 17.43 16.10
N PRO A 212 -23.73 18.43 16.26
CA PRO A 212 -22.44 18.96 15.93
C PRO A 212 -21.38 18.60 16.98
N THR A 213 -20.81 17.40 16.95
CA THR A 213 -19.76 17.00 17.89
C THR A 213 -18.34 17.13 17.30
N LEU A 214 -18.22 17.46 16.01
CA LEU A 214 -16.95 17.74 15.36
C LEU A 214 -16.80 19.24 15.19
N LEU A 215 -15.77 19.80 15.82
CA LEU A 215 -15.45 21.23 15.77
C LEU A 215 -14.21 21.48 14.90
N PRO A 216 -14.06 22.66 14.29
CA PRO A 216 -12.78 23.08 13.76
C PRO A 216 -11.70 22.94 14.84
N GLY A 217 -10.55 22.34 14.48
CA GLY A 217 -9.49 22.01 15.45
C GLY A 217 -9.58 20.62 16.08
N SER A 218 -10.70 19.89 15.95
CA SER A 218 -10.82 18.50 16.41
C SER A 218 -9.88 17.58 15.63
N ALA A 219 -9.38 16.53 16.29
CA ALA A 219 -8.67 15.46 15.61
C ALA A 219 -9.65 14.55 14.84
N VAL A 220 -9.28 14.15 13.63
CA VAL A 220 -10.04 13.27 12.76
C VAL A 220 -9.11 12.26 12.10
N SER A 221 -9.56 11.02 11.93
CA SER A 221 -8.77 9.97 11.27
C SER A 221 -9.47 9.41 10.04
N ALA A 222 -8.67 9.14 9.02
CA ALA A 222 -9.05 8.35 7.86
C ALA A 222 -8.59 6.90 8.09
N LEU A 223 -9.53 5.96 8.17
CA LEU A 223 -9.22 4.55 8.32
C LEU A 223 -8.81 3.96 6.98
N MET A 224 -7.69 3.25 6.97
CA MET A 224 -7.19 2.48 5.81
C MET A 224 -7.44 0.99 5.99
N VAL A 225 -7.34 0.52 7.23
CA VAL A 225 -7.67 -0.85 7.66
C VAL A 225 -8.47 -0.75 8.95
N ARG A 226 -9.50 -1.58 9.10
CA ARG A 226 -10.25 -1.76 10.36
C ARG A 226 -10.59 -3.22 10.58
N GLY A 227 -10.87 -3.59 11.83
CA GLY A 227 -11.20 -4.96 12.27
C GLY A 227 -10.24 -5.42 13.36
N ASP A 228 -9.72 -6.65 13.26
CA ASP A 228 -8.77 -7.18 14.24
C ASP A 228 -7.44 -6.41 14.25
N LEU A 229 -7.08 -5.78 13.13
CA LEU A 229 -5.97 -4.84 12.98
C LEU A 229 -6.52 -3.50 12.49
N GLU A 230 -5.86 -2.40 12.86
CA GLU A 230 -6.27 -1.06 12.43
C GLU A 230 -5.08 -0.26 11.90
N ILE A 231 -5.30 0.44 10.77
CA ILE A 231 -4.36 1.43 10.22
C ILE A 231 -5.16 2.71 9.98
N ALA A 232 -4.76 3.78 10.67
CA ALA A 232 -5.46 5.06 10.65
C ALA A 232 -4.51 6.24 10.44
N ALA A 233 -4.81 7.10 9.48
CA ALA A 233 -4.10 8.36 9.23
C ALA A 233 -4.84 9.51 9.93
N THR A 234 -4.16 10.24 10.83
CA THR A 234 -4.81 11.26 11.67
C THR A 234 -4.32 12.66 11.33
N CYS A 235 -5.27 13.58 11.20
CA CYS A 235 -5.02 15.01 11.06
C CYS A 235 -6.04 15.85 11.85
N THR A 236 -6.11 17.15 11.56
CA THR A 236 -7.00 18.10 12.26
C THR A 236 -8.05 18.62 11.28
N VAL A 237 -9.26 18.83 11.79
CA VAL A 237 -10.39 19.41 11.06
C VAL A 237 -10.18 20.92 10.92
N THR A 238 -10.28 21.42 9.68
CA THR A 238 -10.15 22.85 9.37
C THR A 238 -11.51 23.55 9.34
N TYR A 239 -12.45 22.91 8.64
CA TYR A 239 -13.78 23.50 8.39
C TYR A 239 -14.84 22.40 8.43
N VAL A 240 -15.98 22.74 9.02
CA VAL A 240 -17.16 21.85 9.11
C VAL A 240 -18.39 22.64 8.76
N ASP A 241 -19.20 22.14 7.85
CA ASP A 241 -20.57 22.59 7.62
C ASP A 241 -21.52 21.38 7.60
N PRO A 242 -22.85 21.55 7.47
CA PRO A 242 -23.80 20.43 7.48
C PRO A 242 -23.58 19.38 6.37
N HIS A 243 -22.81 19.70 5.34
CA HIS A 243 -22.64 18.87 4.14
C HIS A 243 -21.23 18.32 4.00
N GLN A 244 -20.22 18.96 4.60
CA GLN A 244 -18.83 18.57 4.39
C GLN A 244 -17.92 18.90 5.57
N VAL A 245 -16.82 18.16 5.61
CA VAL A 245 -15.68 18.37 6.50
C VAL A 245 -14.45 18.57 5.62
N LEU A 246 -13.66 19.63 5.85
CA LEU A 246 -12.34 19.80 5.25
C LEU A 246 -11.28 19.62 6.33
N ALA A 247 -10.26 18.85 6.04
CA ALA A 247 -9.21 18.51 6.99
C ALA A 247 -7.83 18.41 6.32
N CYS A 248 -6.78 18.27 7.13
CA CYS A 248 -5.37 18.05 6.80
C CYS A 248 -4.67 19.24 6.11
N GLY A 249 -5.32 20.00 5.22
CA GLY A 249 -4.70 21.09 4.45
C GLY A 249 -3.68 20.66 3.40
N HIS A 250 -3.48 19.37 3.22
CA HIS A 250 -2.63 18.71 2.22
C HIS A 250 -3.17 17.29 1.96
N PRO A 251 -2.73 16.58 0.90
CA PRO A 251 -3.19 15.23 0.61
C PRO A 251 -2.61 14.19 1.58
N ILE A 252 -3.31 13.07 1.74
CA ILE A 252 -2.82 11.87 2.43
C ILE A 252 -2.24 10.88 1.42
N THR A 253 -3.02 10.51 0.40
CA THR A 253 -2.64 9.51 -0.63
C THR A 253 -2.44 10.12 -2.02
N ARG A 254 -2.89 11.35 -2.25
CA ARG A 254 -2.88 12.06 -3.54
C ARG A 254 -3.70 11.36 -4.65
N TYR A 255 -4.66 10.54 -4.26
CA TYR A 255 -5.37 9.69 -5.21
C TYR A 255 -6.56 10.37 -5.91
N GLY A 256 -7.00 11.52 -5.43
CA GLY A 256 -8.16 12.23 -5.97
C GLY A 256 -9.46 11.77 -5.32
N ASN A 257 -10.30 11.01 -6.03
CA ASN A 257 -11.51 10.45 -5.44
C ASN A 257 -11.13 9.23 -4.59
N VAL A 258 -11.56 9.22 -3.32
CA VAL A 258 -11.28 8.17 -2.35
C VAL A 258 -12.57 7.73 -1.67
N SER A 259 -12.50 6.61 -0.96
CA SER A 259 -13.56 6.13 -0.09
C SER A 259 -12.90 5.59 1.19
N MET A 260 -12.78 6.44 2.20
CA MET A 260 -12.12 6.10 3.46
C MET A 260 -13.05 6.42 4.62
N PRO A 261 -13.33 5.50 5.56
CA PRO A 261 -14.13 5.83 6.74
C PRO A 261 -13.50 7.00 7.50
N MET A 262 -14.33 7.96 7.88
CA MET A 262 -13.97 9.13 8.67
C MET A 262 -14.38 8.92 10.12
N THR A 263 -13.41 8.90 11.04
CA THR A 263 -13.65 8.70 12.47
C THR A 263 -13.24 9.90 13.29
N LYS A 264 -13.90 10.10 14.42
CA LYS A 264 -13.36 10.95 15.47
C LYS A 264 -12.11 10.33 16.05
N ALA A 265 -11.26 11.14 16.63
CA ALA A 265 -10.02 10.71 17.24
C ALA A 265 -9.84 11.32 18.63
N ASP A 266 -9.30 10.52 19.55
CA ASP A 266 -8.89 10.94 20.89
C ASP A 266 -7.36 10.98 20.94
N VAL A 267 -6.80 12.15 21.23
CA VAL A 267 -5.36 12.34 21.36
C VAL A 267 -4.93 11.94 22.76
N VAL A 268 -4.38 10.75 22.89
CA VAL A 268 -3.91 10.23 24.19
C VAL A 268 -2.77 11.09 24.75
N ALA A 269 -1.85 11.49 23.88
CA ALA A 269 -0.74 12.38 24.23
C ALA A 269 -0.10 12.99 22.99
N THR A 270 0.58 14.12 23.15
CA THR A 270 1.48 14.68 22.14
C THR A 270 2.92 14.44 22.57
N LEU A 271 3.65 13.62 21.79
CA LEU A 271 5.06 13.35 22.06
C LEU A 271 5.93 14.48 21.51
N ALA A 272 6.61 15.19 22.40
CA ALA A 272 7.62 16.16 22.01
C ALA A 272 8.93 15.44 21.62
N SER A 273 9.43 15.71 20.44
CA SER A 273 10.68 15.15 19.93
C SER A 273 11.37 16.16 19.01
N PRO A 274 12.68 16.35 19.12
CA PRO A 274 13.42 17.23 18.20
C PRO A 274 13.40 16.74 16.76
N LEU A 275 13.23 15.43 16.55
CA LEU A 275 13.25 14.79 15.23
C LEU A 275 11.83 14.60 14.68
N ASN A 276 10.98 13.93 15.48
CA ASN A 276 9.67 13.46 15.05
C ASN A 276 8.66 13.65 16.19
N ALA A 277 8.19 14.89 16.38
CA ALA A 277 7.08 15.15 17.29
C ALA A 277 5.77 14.70 16.64
N PHE A 278 4.94 13.92 17.34
CA PHE A 278 3.68 13.41 16.81
C PHE A 278 2.62 13.21 17.90
N LYS A 279 1.37 13.17 17.47
CA LYS A 279 0.22 12.83 18.33
C LYS A 279 0.04 11.32 18.40
N ILE A 280 -0.08 10.78 19.60
CA ILE A 280 -0.51 9.40 19.87
C ILE A 280 -2.02 9.44 19.97
N VAL A 281 -2.71 8.68 19.12
CA VAL A 281 -4.14 8.83 18.88
C VAL A 281 -4.82 7.46 18.93
N ASN A 282 -6.02 7.42 19.50
CA ASN A 282 -6.98 6.33 19.33
C ASN A 282 -8.12 6.79 18.42
N THR A 283 -8.48 5.98 17.46
CA THR A 283 -9.70 6.16 16.68
C THR A 283 -10.93 5.84 17.54
N THR A 284 -12.03 6.52 17.26
CA THR A 284 -13.27 6.28 17.99
C THR A 284 -14.42 6.08 17.00
N GLN A 285 -15.50 6.79 17.14
CA GLN A 285 -16.72 6.64 16.35
C GLN A 285 -16.54 7.02 14.88
N THR A 286 -16.98 6.17 13.95
CA THR A 286 -17.15 6.52 12.54
C THR A 286 -18.31 7.50 12.37
N ILE A 287 -18.08 8.62 11.68
CA ILE A 287 -19.02 9.72 11.51
C ILE A 287 -19.34 10.05 10.04
N GLY A 288 -18.71 9.38 9.10
CA GLY A 288 -18.88 9.59 7.67
C GLY A 288 -17.76 8.98 6.86
N ALA A 289 -17.54 9.48 5.67
CA ALA A 289 -16.44 9.06 4.79
C ALA A 289 -15.71 10.25 4.18
N PHE A 290 -14.39 10.14 4.03
CA PHE A 290 -13.63 10.98 3.12
C PHE A 290 -13.85 10.50 1.70
N THR A 291 -14.23 11.43 0.82
CA THR A 291 -14.60 11.17 -0.57
C THR A 291 -13.60 11.76 -1.58
N GLU A 292 -12.81 12.74 -1.14
CA GLU A 292 -11.81 13.39 -1.98
C GLU A 292 -10.52 13.65 -1.19
N ASP A 293 -9.39 13.37 -1.85
CA ASP A 293 -8.03 13.60 -1.35
C ASP A 293 -7.26 14.40 -2.39
N ARG A 294 -7.19 15.73 -2.20
CA ARG A 294 -6.65 16.68 -3.16
C ARG A 294 -5.41 17.39 -2.60
N SER A 295 -4.73 18.14 -3.44
CA SER A 295 -3.48 18.85 -3.09
C SER A 295 -3.61 19.79 -1.89
N SER A 296 -4.76 20.44 -1.71
CA SER A 296 -4.97 21.47 -0.68
C SER A 296 -5.81 21.00 0.52
N ALA A 297 -6.50 19.86 0.45
CA ALA A 297 -7.29 19.29 1.54
C ALA A 297 -7.78 17.89 1.24
N ILE A 298 -8.20 17.18 2.29
CA ILE A 298 -9.13 16.06 2.16
C ILE A 298 -10.55 16.53 2.48
N ARG A 299 -11.53 16.03 1.73
CA ARG A 299 -12.93 16.34 1.92
C ARG A 299 -13.71 15.11 2.36
N GLY A 300 -14.44 15.24 3.46
CA GLY A 300 -15.33 14.22 3.99
C GLY A 300 -16.79 14.65 3.93
N VAL A 301 -17.69 13.68 3.92
CA VAL A 301 -19.15 13.84 3.99
C VAL A 301 -19.66 13.13 5.24
N LEU A 302 -20.39 13.88 6.10
CA LEU A 302 -20.97 13.32 7.31
C LEU A 302 -22.12 12.35 6.97
N GLY A 303 -22.14 11.20 7.65
CA GLY A 303 -23.15 10.16 7.44
C GLY A 303 -22.97 9.32 6.17
N GLU A 304 -21.97 9.62 5.35
CA GLU A 304 -21.61 8.80 4.18
C GLU A 304 -20.94 7.50 4.63
N SER A 305 -21.23 6.39 3.93
CA SER A 305 -20.58 5.10 4.19
C SER A 305 -19.44 4.88 3.19
N ALA A 306 -18.25 4.58 3.70
CA ALA A 306 -17.12 4.23 2.84
C ALA A 306 -17.24 2.81 2.33
N HIS A 307 -16.81 2.61 1.07
CA HIS A 307 -16.63 1.27 0.52
C HIS A 307 -15.31 0.69 1.03
N MET A 308 -15.39 -0.47 1.68
CA MET A 308 -14.24 -1.22 2.18
C MET A 308 -14.27 -2.64 1.61
N ILE A 309 -13.10 -3.22 1.39
CA ILE A 309 -12.92 -4.60 0.93
C ILE A 309 -12.86 -5.52 2.16
N PRO A 310 -13.83 -6.43 2.34
CA PRO A 310 -13.73 -7.46 3.39
C PRO A 310 -12.56 -8.40 3.09
N VAL A 311 -11.73 -8.66 4.11
CA VAL A 311 -10.56 -9.54 4.03
C VAL A 311 -10.61 -10.54 5.18
N ALA A 312 -10.48 -11.83 4.88
CA ALA A 312 -10.27 -12.87 5.85
C ALA A 312 -8.90 -13.52 5.62
N ILE A 313 -8.10 -13.65 6.69
CA ILE A 313 -6.80 -14.32 6.67
C ILE A 313 -6.85 -15.48 7.65
N HIS A 314 -6.91 -16.70 7.14
CA HIS A 314 -6.90 -17.93 7.91
C HIS A 314 -5.48 -18.48 7.96
N THR A 315 -4.92 -18.70 9.14
CA THR A 315 -3.59 -19.29 9.34
C THR A 315 -3.70 -20.57 10.14
N HIS A 316 -3.12 -21.65 9.61
CA HIS A 316 -3.18 -23.00 10.14
C HIS A 316 -1.79 -23.59 10.39
N GLY A 317 -1.73 -24.65 11.22
CA GLY A 317 -0.53 -25.46 11.43
C GLY A 317 0.57 -24.81 12.27
N GLY A 318 0.29 -23.68 12.91
CA GLY A 318 1.16 -23.03 13.91
C GLY A 318 0.89 -23.53 15.32
N LEU A 319 1.17 -22.70 16.33
CA LEU A 319 0.85 -23.01 17.74
C LEU A 319 -0.68 -23.13 17.97
N ARG A 320 -1.44 -22.40 17.20
CA ARG A 320 -2.91 -22.44 17.12
C ARG A 320 -3.36 -21.89 15.78
N ASP A 321 -4.49 -22.36 15.31
CA ASP A 321 -5.15 -21.75 14.16
C ASP A 321 -5.67 -20.37 14.56
N HIS A 322 -5.54 -19.42 13.65
CA HIS A 322 -5.95 -18.04 13.85
C HIS A 322 -6.65 -17.52 12.60
N THR A 323 -7.66 -16.67 12.81
CA THR A 323 -8.34 -15.99 11.70
C THR A 323 -8.40 -14.50 12.02
N LEU A 324 -7.91 -13.69 11.10
CA LEU A 324 -8.07 -12.24 11.13
C LEU A 324 -9.20 -11.83 10.20
N HIS A 325 -10.12 -11.02 10.72
CA HIS A 325 -11.17 -10.36 9.96
C HIS A 325 -10.89 -8.88 9.85
N LEU A 326 -10.71 -8.41 8.64
CA LEU A 326 -10.31 -7.03 8.34
C LEU A 326 -11.24 -6.47 7.25
N GLU A 327 -11.29 -5.16 7.20
CA GLU A 327 -11.77 -4.41 6.04
C GLU A 327 -10.68 -3.42 5.62
N VAL A 328 -10.33 -3.40 4.34
CA VAL A 328 -9.27 -2.57 3.77
C VAL A 328 -9.85 -1.63 2.71
N ILE A 329 -9.39 -0.39 2.64
CA ILE A 329 -9.83 0.54 1.58
C ILE A 329 -9.43 0.01 0.21
N ASP A 330 -10.21 0.37 -0.83
CA ASP A 330 -9.87 0.09 -2.22
C ASP A 330 -9.06 1.25 -2.82
N ASN A 331 -7.73 1.17 -2.64
CA ASN A 331 -6.80 2.22 -3.06
C ASN A 331 -5.49 1.60 -3.58
N PRO A 332 -5.03 1.89 -4.82
CA PRO A 332 -3.86 1.27 -5.43
C PRO A 332 -2.55 1.52 -4.68
N ASP A 333 -2.43 2.66 -4.00
CA ASP A 333 -1.20 3.03 -3.28
C ASP A 333 -1.15 2.43 -1.86
N VAL A 334 -2.32 2.12 -1.29
CA VAL A 334 -2.45 1.68 0.12
C VAL A 334 -2.76 0.19 0.24
N THR A 335 -3.75 -0.31 -0.54
CA THR A 335 -4.26 -1.68 -0.39
C THR A 335 -3.18 -2.76 -0.47
N PRO A 336 -2.23 -2.73 -1.44
CA PRO A 336 -1.17 -3.74 -1.51
C PRO A 336 -0.29 -3.77 -0.25
N GLY A 337 0.08 -2.60 0.27
CA GLY A 337 0.88 -2.46 1.49
C GLY A 337 0.12 -2.88 2.74
N ALA A 338 -1.15 -2.53 2.83
CA ALA A 338 -2.02 -2.92 3.95
C ALA A 338 -2.21 -4.44 4.04
N LEU A 339 -2.50 -5.11 2.92
CA LEU A 339 -2.60 -6.57 2.84
C LEU A 339 -1.27 -7.26 3.17
N MET A 340 -0.18 -6.70 2.69
CA MET A 340 1.17 -7.20 2.93
C MET A 340 1.52 -7.19 4.42
N VAL A 341 1.29 -6.08 5.13
CA VAL A 341 1.61 -5.99 6.55
C VAL A 341 0.64 -6.79 7.41
N SER A 342 -0.63 -6.87 7.03
CA SER A 342 -1.64 -7.67 7.74
C SER A 342 -1.35 -9.16 7.66
N LEU A 343 -0.95 -9.67 6.48
CA LEU A 343 -0.49 -11.05 6.34
C LEU A 343 0.78 -11.30 7.15
N TYR A 344 1.75 -10.36 7.10
CA TYR A 344 2.98 -10.50 7.87
C TYR A 344 2.70 -10.62 9.36
N GLU A 345 1.85 -9.77 9.93
CA GLU A 345 1.43 -9.83 11.33
C GLU A 345 0.77 -11.17 11.67
N SER A 346 -0.20 -11.61 10.86
CA SER A 346 -0.88 -12.90 11.06
C SER A 346 0.11 -14.08 11.12
N LEU A 347 1.15 -14.06 10.28
CA LEU A 347 2.17 -15.10 10.27
C LEU A 347 3.11 -15.02 11.48
N LEU A 348 3.44 -13.83 11.98
CA LEU A 348 4.25 -13.64 13.18
C LEU A 348 3.52 -14.16 14.43
N GLU A 349 2.24 -13.84 14.59
CA GLU A 349 1.43 -14.30 15.72
C GLU A 349 1.27 -15.81 15.75
N THR A 350 1.08 -16.44 14.59
CA THR A 350 0.82 -17.87 14.50
C THR A 350 2.05 -18.71 14.74
N ASN A 351 3.23 -18.26 14.33
CA ASN A 351 4.42 -19.09 14.26
C ASN A 351 5.53 -18.73 15.26
N ASN A 352 5.25 -17.83 16.18
CA ASN A 352 6.16 -17.47 17.27
C ASN A 352 7.61 -17.24 16.79
N TYR A 353 7.78 -16.54 15.65
CA TYR A 353 9.06 -16.17 15.03
C TYR A 353 9.93 -17.36 14.53
N SER A 354 9.32 -18.50 14.19
CA SER A 354 10.09 -19.61 13.62
C SER A 354 10.61 -19.25 12.22
N ALA A 355 11.90 -19.02 12.09
CA ALA A 355 12.57 -18.69 10.83
C ALA A 355 12.62 -19.87 9.81
N GLU A 356 12.36 -21.09 10.27
CA GLU A 356 12.52 -22.32 9.47
C GLU A 356 11.19 -22.83 8.87
N SER A 357 10.06 -22.17 9.11
CA SER A 357 8.75 -22.62 8.56
C SER A 357 8.63 -22.35 7.07
N THR A 358 7.94 -23.24 6.37
CA THR A 358 7.49 -23.07 5.00
C THR A 358 5.99 -22.75 5.02
N TYR A 359 5.54 -21.80 4.19
CA TYR A 359 4.13 -21.45 4.10
C TYR A 359 3.55 -21.87 2.74
N GLU A 360 2.39 -22.52 2.77
CA GLU A 360 1.56 -22.69 1.59
C GLU A 360 0.45 -21.63 1.64
N LEU A 361 0.53 -20.65 0.77
CA LEU A 361 -0.44 -19.56 0.62
C LEU A 361 -1.43 -19.92 -0.48
N ARG A 362 -2.71 -19.96 -0.16
CA ARG A 362 -3.84 -20.02 -1.08
C ARG A 362 -4.71 -18.79 -0.87
N GLY A 363 -5.35 -18.31 -1.94
CA GLY A 363 -6.27 -17.19 -1.81
C GLY A 363 -7.25 -17.09 -2.96
N THR A 364 -8.37 -16.44 -2.69
CA THR A 364 -9.37 -16.11 -3.69
C THR A 364 -9.76 -14.64 -3.55
N VAL A 365 -9.72 -13.92 -4.67
CA VAL A 365 -10.14 -12.53 -4.75
C VAL A 365 -11.35 -12.45 -5.68
N ALA A 366 -12.49 -12.02 -5.15
CA ALA A 366 -13.70 -11.76 -5.91
C ALA A 366 -13.68 -10.31 -6.42
N ILE A 367 -13.84 -10.12 -7.73
CA ILE A 367 -13.84 -8.82 -8.39
C ILE A 367 -15.11 -8.70 -9.24
N ASP A 368 -15.88 -7.64 -9.05
CA ASP A 368 -17.15 -7.45 -9.76
C ASP A 368 -16.98 -7.51 -11.29
N GLY A 369 -17.74 -8.42 -11.91
CA GLY A 369 -17.77 -8.61 -13.35
C GLY A 369 -16.56 -9.35 -13.94
N TYR A 370 -15.69 -9.95 -13.10
CA TYR A 370 -14.53 -10.73 -13.54
C TYR A 370 -14.55 -12.15 -12.95
N PRO A 371 -13.85 -13.12 -13.59
CA PRO A 371 -13.59 -14.39 -12.95
C PRO A 371 -12.79 -14.22 -11.65
N PRO A 372 -12.97 -15.10 -10.64
CA PRO A 372 -12.17 -15.02 -9.43
C PRO A 372 -10.68 -15.14 -9.74
N LEU A 373 -9.89 -14.33 -9.04
CA LEU A 373 -8.43 -14.41 -9.06
C LEU A 373 -8.02 -15.41 -7.98
N HIS A 374 -7.21 -16.40 -8.36
CA HIS A 374 -6.69 -17.42 -7.47
C HIS A 374 -5.21 -17.19 -7.21
N LEU A 375 -4.85 -17.20 -5.94
CA LEU A 375 -3.47 -17.11 -5.48
C LEU A 375 -3.04 -18.50 -5.00
N LYS A 376 -1.86 -18.97 -5.42
CA LYS A 376 -1.23 -20.18 -4.89
C LYS A 376 0.27 -19.98 -4.90
N SER A 377 0.94 -20.22 -3.77
CA SER A 377 2.40 -20.15 -3.65
C SER A 377 2.89 -21.02 -2.50
N LEU A 378 3.96 -21.78 -2.72
CA LEU A 378 4.70 -22.47 -1.68
C LEU A 378 5.98 -21.69 -1.37
N ILE A 379 6.12 -21.19 -0.15
CA ILE A 379 7.13 -20.20 0.22
C ILE A 379 8.03 -20.77 1.33
N ALA A 380 9.21 -21.22 0.98
CA ALA A 380 10.23 -21.64 1.94
C ALA A 380 11.19 -20.49 2.28
N PRO A 381 11.81 -20.47 3.48
CA PRO A 381 12.80 -19.47 3.83
C PRO A 381 14.05 -19.59 2.93
N THR A 382 14.71 -18.45 2.71
CA THR A 382 16.05 -18.41 2.11
C THR A 382 17.09 -18.07 3.19
N GLU A 383 18.36 -18.00 2.82
CA GLU A 383 19.42 -17.54 3.74
C GLU A 383 19.29 -16.05 4.09
N GLN A 384 18.66 -15.27 3.20
CA GLN A 384 18.56 -13.81 3.30
C GLN A 384 17.22 -13.33 3.85
N LEU A 385 16.14 -14.07 3.59
CA LEU A 385 14.78 -13.65 3.92
C LEU A 385 13.96 -14.77 4.58
N PRO A 386 13.36 -14.49 5.75
CA PRO A 386 12.38 -15.39 6.37
C PRO A 386 11.17 -15.63 5.46
N SER A 387 10.56 -16.80 5.58
CA SER A 387 9.38 -17.18 4.76
C SER A 387 8.17 -16.27 4.99
N ALA A 388 7.91 -15.83 6.22
CA ALA A 388 6.81 -14.90 6.54
C ALA A 388 6.97 -13.58 5.76
N LEU A 389 8.17 -13.01 5.75
CA LEU A 389 8.47 -11.80 5.00
C LEU A 389 8.32 -12.01 3.48
N ARG A 390 8.79 -13.15 2.97
CA ARG A 390 8.63 -13.51 1.55
C ARG A 390 7.15 -13.68 1.17
N ALA A 391 6.34 -14.30 2.03
CA ALA A 391 4.92 -14.47 1.80
C ALA A 391 4.21 -13.10 1.70
N ALA A 392 4.50 -12.21 2.63
CA ALA A 392 3.98 -10.84 2.64
C ALA A 392 4.37 -10.07 1.35
N LEU A 393 5.65 -10.08 0.98
CA LEU A 393 6.13 -9.43 -0.23
C LEU A 393 5.50 -10.03 -1.51
N THR A 394 5.33 -11.35 -1.56
CA THR A 394 4.68 -12.02 -2.70
C THR A 394 3.24 -11.56 -2.85
N LEU A 395 2.48 -11.49 -1.74
CA LEU A 395 1.12 -10.98 -1.74
C LEU A 395 1.06 -9.52 -2.21
N GLY A 396 1.90 -8.65 -1.65
CA GLY A 396 1.99 -7.24 -2.03
C GLY A 396 2.25 -7.06 -3.52
N GLN A 397 3.20 -7.81 -4.10
CA GLN A 397 3.51 -7.77 -5.53
C GLN A 397 2.33 -8.22 -6.41
N ARG A 398 1.58 -9.26 -6.00
CA ARG A 398 0.39 -9.71 -6.75
C ARG A 398 -0.67 -8.61 -6.79
N PHE A 399 -0.95 -7.95 -5.66
CA PHE A 399 -1.90 -6.86 -5.62
C PHE A 399 -1.40 -5.60 -6.35
N GLN A 400 -0.10 -5.28 -6.30
CA GLN A 400 0.47 -4.22 -7.13
C GLN A 400 0.24 -4.50 -8.63
N SER A 401 0.36 -5.75 -9.06
CA SER A 401 0.06 -6.12 -10.45
C SER A 401 -1.43 -5.95 -10.79
N VAL A 402 -2.34 -6.28 -9.86
CA VAL A 402 -3.78 -6.08 -10.03
C VAL A 402 -4.11 -4.60 -10.18
N TYR A 403 -3.55 -3.74 -9.35
CA TYR A 403 -3.79 -2.29 -9.40
C TYR A 403 -3.01 -1.56 -10.49
N GLY A 404 -1.91 -2.12 -10.98
CA GLY A 404 -1.06 -1.54 -12.03
C GLY A 404 -1.65 -1.55 -13.44
N ASN A 405 -2.92 -2.00 -13.59
CA ASN A 405 -3.60 -1.96 -14.87
C ASN A 405 -4.14 -0.56 -15.19
N THR A 406 -4.27 -0.24 -16.48
CA THR A 406 -4.77 1.07 -16.94
C THR A 406 -6.29 1.14 -17.04
N ALA A 407 -6.98 0.01 -16.97
CA ALA A 407 -8.43 -0.03 -16.89
C ALA A 407 -8.87 0.40 -15.49
N ARG A 408 -9.99 1.15 -15.41
CA ARG A 408 -10.58 1.46 -14.12
C ARG A 408 -10.94 0.14 -13.43
N LEU A 409 -10.30 -0.13 -12.30
CA LEU A 409 -10.60 -1.31 -11.50
C LEU A 409 -12.07 -1.26 -11.10
N ARG A 410 -12.78 -2.35 -11.31
CA ARG A 410 -14.07 -2.55 -10.67
C ARG A 410 -13.83 -2.94 -9.22
N ASN A 411 -14.82 -2.70 -8.36
CA ASN A 411 -14.68 -2.96 -6.93
C ASN A 411 -14.25 -4.40 -6.65
N ILE A 412 -13.22 -4.57 -5.84
CA ILE A 412 -12.90 -5.85 -5.22
C ILE A 412 -13.98 -6.09 -4.16
N GLU A 413 -14.72 -7.19 -4.30
CA GLU A 413 -15.82 -7.50 -3.40
C GLU A 413 -15.36 -8.16 -2.11
N ARG A 414 -14.32 -9.04 -2.22
CA ARG A 414 -13.83 -9.82 -1.09
C ARG A 414 -12.47 -10.44 -1.38
N ILE A 415 -11.67 -10.60 -0.32
CA ILE A 415 -10.39 -11.30 -0.33
C ILE A 415 -10.40 -12.35 0.78
N ASP A 416 -10.17 -13.61 0.41
CA ASP A 416 -10.00 -14.73 1.33
C ASP A 416 -8.61 -15.32 1.15
N LEU A 417 -7.83 -15.34 2.21
CA LEU A 417 -6.47 -15.90 2.24
C LEU A 417 -6.44 -17.06 3.23
N ASP A 418 -5.83 -18.16 2.82
CA ASP A 418 -5.65 -19.38 3.59
C ASP A 418 -4.16 -19.75 3.59
N VAL A 419 -3.55 -19.85 4.75
CA VAL A 419 -2.12 -20.08 4.89
C VAL A 419 -1.82 -21.23 5.83
N ASP A 420 -1.26 -22.30 5.27
CA ASP A 420 -0.78 -23.44 6.05
C ASP A 420 0.69 -23.25 6.42
N SER A 421 0.99 -23.30 7.71
CA SER A 421 2.36 -23.30 8.22
C SER A 421 2.89 -24.72 8.28
N LEU A 422 3.84 -25.03 7.43
CA LEU A 422 4.47 -26.33 7.32
C LEU A 422 5.81 -26.33 8.08
N PRO A 423 6.06 -27.32 8.95
CA PRO A 423 7.28 -27.34 9.74
C PRO A 423 8.53 -27.57 8.89
N GLY A 424 9.59 -26.84 9.21
CA GLY A 424 10.89 -26.95 8.56
C GLY A 424 11.00 -26.27 7.21
N ARG A 425 12.23 -26.13 6.72
CA ARG A 425 12.54 -25.57 5.40
C ARG A 425 12.33 -26.62 4.32
N ARG A 426 11.16 -26.58 3.67
CA ARG A 426 10.80 -27.47 2.57
C ARG A 426 11.25 -26.86 1.24
N SER A 427 12.54 -26.89 0.97
CA SER A 427 13.12 -26.46 -0.30
C SER A 427 13.99 -27.55 -0.93
N VAL A 428 13.95 -27.63 -2.26
CA VAL A 428 14.70 -28.58 -3.07
C VAL A 428 15.36 -27.84 -4.22
N GLN A 429 16.61 -28.15 -4.50
CA GLN A 429 17.36 -27.61 -5.62
C GLN A 429 17.51 -28.66 -6.72
N LEU A 430 17.21 -28.28 -7.96
CA LEU A 430 17.56 -29.08 -9.15
C LEU A 430 19.04 -28.89 -9.44
N GLU A 431 19.87 -29.89 -9.09
CA GLU A 431 21.31 -29.81 -9.26
C GLU A 431 21.75 -30.22 -10.66
N ARG A 432 21.13 -31.28 -11.19
CA ARG A 432 21.56 -31.90 -12.44
C ARG A 432 20.38 -32.57 -13.16
N ALA A 433 20.43 -32.55 -14.50
CA ALA A 433 19.62 -33.41 -15.36
C ALA A 433 20.49 -34.00 -16.43
N GLN A 434 20.33 -35.28 -16.74
CA GLN A 434 21.13 -35.98 -17.76
C GLN A 434 20.33 -37.07 -18.46
N SER A 435 20.55 -37.22 -19.79
CA SER A 435 20.02 -38.34 -20.55
C SER A 435 21.09 -39.42 -20.68
N ALA A 436 20.69 -40.68 -20.60
CA ALA A 436 21.56 -41.78 -20.91
C ALA A 436 21.74 -42.00 -22.45
N GLN A 437 20.82 -41.43 -23.24
CA GLN A 437 20.77 -41.53 -24.68
C GLN A 437 21.27 -40.21 -25.31
N PRO A 438 22.27 -40.22 -26.19
CA PRO A 438 22.74 -39.02 -26.90
C PRO A 438 21.83 -38.64 -28.08
N SER A 439 21.06 -39.60 -28.64
CA SER A 439 20.13 -39.39 -29.75
C SER A 439 18.84 -40.17 -29.56
N ALA A 440 17.79 -39.79 -30.30
CA ALA A 440 16.48 -40.42 -30.33
C ALA A 440 15.76 -40.11 -31.64
N HIS A 441 14.70 -40.87 -31.99
CA HIS A 441 13.84 -40.54 -33.13
C HIS A 441 12.63 -39.75 -32.70
N ALA A 442 12.03 -39.01 -33.62
CA ALA A 442 10.72 -38.38 -33.39
C ALA A 442 9.68 -39.44 -33.04
N GLY A 443 8.90 -39.22 -31.95
CA GLY A 443 7.95 -40.17 -31.42
C GLY A 443 8.50 -41.15 -30.36
N ASP A 444 9.80 -41.18 -30.13
CA ASP A 444 10.39 -42.01 -29.07
C ASP A 444 10.09 -41.45 -27.68
N THR A 445 10.32 -42.28 -26.66
CA THR A 445 10.31 -41.83 -25.26
C THR A 445 11.73 -41.84 -24.72
N VAL A 446 12.23 -40.65 -24.36
CA VAL A 446 13.56 -40.47 -23.78
C VAL A 446 13.48 -40.49 -22.26
N THR A 447 14.36 -41.22 -21.60
CA THR A 447 14.47 -41.20 -20.13
C THR A 447 15.60 -40.29 -19.71
N VAL A 448 15.25 -39.29 -18.89
CA VAL A 448 16.18 -38.37 -18.26
C VAL A 448 16.20 -38.59 -16.75
N GLU A 449 17.39 -38.60 -16.17
CA GLU A 449 17.57 -38.65 -14.72
C GLU A 449 17.86 -37.25 -14.19
N ALA A 450 16.99 -36.76 -13.30
CA ALA A 450 17.14 -35.48 -12.59
C ALA A 450 17.58 -35.71 -11.15
N THR A 451 18.62 -35.01 -10.71
CA THR A 451 19.10 -35.03 -9.32
C THR A 451 18.53 -33.84 -8.58
N LEU A 452 17.73 -34.12 -7.55
CA LEU A 452 17.08 -33.17 -6.67
C LEU A 452 17.74 -33.21 -5.30
N ARG A 453 18.24 -32.08 -4.79
CA ARG A 453 18.83 -31.98 -3.46
C ARG A 453 17.90 -31.22 -2.50
N PRO A 454 17.31 -31.92 -1.51
CA PRO A 454 16.59 -31.24 -0.42
C PRO A 454 17.55 -30.44 0.46
N PHE A 455 17.03 -29.36 1.08
CA PHE A 455 17.80 -28.60 2.06
C PHE A 455 18.28 -29.51 3.20
N ARG A 456 19.61 -29.55 3.43
CA ARG A 456 20.26 -30.44 4.40
C ARG A 456 19.91 -31.92 4.26
N GLY A 457 19.48 -32.35 3.05
CA GLY A 457 19.13 -33.74 2.74
C GLY A 457 20.06 -34.37 1.70
N GLU A 458 19.98 -35.71 1.59
CA GLU A 458 20.70 -36.46 0.56
C GLU A 458 20.05 -36.24 -0.82
N PRO A 459 20.87 -36.16 -1.90
CA PRO A 459 20.36 -36.05 -3.25
C PRO A 459 19.48 -37.24 -3.63
N LYS A 460 18.39 -36.97 -4.32
CA LYS A 460 17.46 -37.97 -4.83
C LYS A 460 17.42 -37.92 -6.34
N ASN A 461 17.59 -39.08 -6.98
CA ASN A 461 17.47 -39.18 -8.42
C ASN A 461 16.06 -39.58 -8.81
N VAL A 462 15.47 -38.80 -9.72
CA VAL A 462 14.13 -39.03 -10.28
C VAL A 462 14.27 -39.32 -11.76
N ARG A 463 13.75 -40.46 -12.22
CA ARG A 463 13.72 -40.84 -13.64
C ARG A 463 12.43 -40.36 -14.28
N ILE A 464 12.55 -39.65 -15.37
CA ILE A 464 11.46 -38.98 -16.07
C ILE A 464 11.41 -39.48 -17.49
N ALA A 465 10.30 -40.11 -17.86
CA ALA A 465 10.01 -40.52 -19.22
C ALA A 465 9.40 -39.36 -20.00
N ILE A 466 10.01 -38.94 -21.07
CA ILE A 466 9.63 -37.78 -21.88
C ILE A 466 9.21 -38.25 -23.26
N PRO A 467 7.91 -38.26 -23.60
CA PRO A 467 7.46 -38.59 -24.95
C PRO A 467 7.84 -37.45 -25.90
N LEU A 468 8.54 -37.77 -26.96
CA LEU A 468 8.88 -36.80 -27.99
C LEU A 468 7.76 -36.70 -29.02
N PRO A 469 7.39 -35.49 -29.48
CA PRO A 469 6.43 -35.33 -30.57
C PRO A 469 6.90 -35.97 -31.89
N LEU A 470 5.95 -36.54 -32.63
CA LEU A 470 6.20 -37.09 -33.98
C LEU A 470 6.59 -36.01 -35.02
N THR A 471 6.33 -34.74 -34.70
CA THR A 471 6.55 -33.60 -35.59
C THR A 471 7.93 -32.97 -35.44
N LEU A 472 8.83 -33.55 -34.65
CA LEU A 472 10.18 -33.05 -34.50
C LEU A 472 10.98 -33.27 -35.78
N ASN A 473 11.71 -32.24 -36.19
CA ASN A 473 12.65 -32.34 -37.30
C ASN A 473 13.99 -32.92 -36.81
N PRO A 474 14.75 -33.63 -37.67
CA PRO A 474 16.11 -34.02 -37.36
C PRO A 474 16.99 -32.82 -36.98
N GLY A 475 17.87 -33.03 -35.97
CA GLY A 475 18.79 -32.02 -35.48
C GLY A 475 18.80 -31.89 -33.95
N PRO A 476 19.50 -30.90 -33.39
CA PRO A 476 19.66 -30.75 -31.95
C PRO A 476 18.33 -30.35 -31.28
N LEU A 477 17.92 -31.11 -30.26
CA LEU A 477 16.80 -30.84 -29.38
C LEU A 477 17.29 -30.48 -27.98
N ARG A 478 16.74 -29.43 -27.41
CA ARG A 478 17.01 -29.00 -26.04
C ARG A 478 15.78 -29.25 -25.17
N ILE A 479 15.98 -29.91 -24.02
CA ILE A 479 14.95 -30.20 -23.05
C ILE A 479 15.25 -29.40 -21.78
N LEU A 480 14.34 -28.51 -21.40
CA LEU A 480 14.42 -27.70 -20.21
C LEU A 480 13.76 -28.42 -19.03
N PHE A 481 14.48 -28.52 -17.93
CA PHE A 481 13.99 -28.88 -16.61
C PHE A 481 14.05 -27.63 -15.75
N SER A 482 12.93 -27.22 -15.16
CA SER A 482 12.90 -25.96 -14.41
C SER A 482 11.89 -25.98 -13.27
N ASP A 483 12.08 -25.05 -12.34
CA ASP A 483 11.05 -24.61 -11.40
C ASP A 483 9.95 -23.79 -12.12
N GLY A 484 8.81 -23.57 -11.43
CA GLY A 484 7.68 -22.82 -11.96
C GLY A 484 8.04 -21.36 -12.27
N ASN A 485 8.78 -20.70 -11.40
CA ASN A 485 9.18 -19.30 -11.56
C ASN A 485 10.09 -19.08 -12.79
N THR A 486 11.01 -20.02 -13.04
CA THR A 486 11.84 -19.98 -14.25
C THR A 486 11.00 -20.18 -15.50
N LEU A 487 10.05 -21.11 -15.47
CA LEU A 487 9.15 -21.35 -16.59
C LEU A 487 8.27 -20.13 -16.86
N ASP A 488 7.71 -19.50 -15.82
CA ASP A 488 6.94 -18.28 -15.94
C ASP A 488 7.74 -17.13 -16.58
N ARG A 489 8.99 -16.93 -16.16
CA ARG A 489 9.85 -15.90 -16.75
C ARG A 489 10.19 -16.15 -18.23
N LEU A 490 10.31 -17.41 -18.66
CA LEU A 490 10.57 -17.75 -20.04
C LEU A 490 9.33 -17.68 -20.93
N THR A 491 8.15 -17.92 -20.35
CA THR A 491 6.88 -17.91 -21.07
C THR A 491 6.18 -16.54 -21.01
N THR A 492 6.46 -15.74 -19.97
CA THR A 492 5.94 -14.38 -19.83
C THR A 492 7.00 -13.39 -20.32
N SER A 493 6.69 -12.60 -21.30
CA SER A 493 7.65 -11.65 -21.86
C SER A 493 7.88 -10.44 -20.96
N SER A 494 9.14 -10.04 -20.81
CA SER A 494 9.53 -8.76 -20.21
C SER A 494 9.04 -7.52 -20.97
N ALA A 495 8.65 -7.64 -22.24
CA ALA A 495 8.07 -6.53 -23.02
C ALA A 495 6.60 -6.23 -22.67
N ALA A 496 5.91 -7.13 -21.97
CA ALA A 496 4.57 -6.88 -21.44
C ALA A 496 4.54 -5.85 -20.30
N ALA A 497 5.69 -5.47 -19.74
CA ALA A 497 5.78 -4.50 -18.65
C ALA A 497 5.50 -3.04 -19.07
N GLU A 498 5.51 -2.73 -20.36
CA GLU A 498 5.31 -1.36 -20.87
C GLU A 498 3.96 -1.14 -21.56
N ALA A 499 3.21 -2.20 -21.88
CA ALA A 499 1.90 -2.06 -22.49
C ALA A 499 0.80 -2.10 -21.43
N PRO A 500 -0.25 -1.26 -21.55
CA PRO A 500 -1.40 -1.32 -20.67
C PRO A 500 -2.10 -2.67 -20.82
N ILE A 501 -2.00 -3.51 -19.81
CA ILE A 501 -2.63 -4.83 -19.78
C ILE A 501 -4.01 -4.67 -19.13
N ASP A 502 -5.06 -5.18 -19.77
CA ASP A 502 -6.39 -5.18 -19.18
C ASP A 502 -6.47 -6.13 -17.96
N LEU A 503 -7.39 -5.87 -17.04
CA LEU A 503 -7.55 -6.63 -15.81
C LEU A 503 -7.83 -8.12 -16.08
N SER A 504 -8.59 -8.45 -17.15
CA SER A 504 -8.85 -9.85 -17.52
C SER A 504 -7.57 -10.60 -17.88
N SER A 505 -6.64 -9.92 -18.53
CA SER A 505 -5.32 -10.50 -18.89
C SER A 505 -4.45 -10.67 -17.65
N ILE A 506 -4.47 -9.72 -16.71
CA ILE A 506 -3.77 -9.84 -15.41
C ILE A 506 -4.32 -11.02 -14.62
N ILE A 507 -5.64 -11.15 -14.50
CA ILE A 507 -6.29 -12.26 -13.79
C ILE A 507 -5.89 -13.60 -14.44
N ARG A 508 -5.94 -13.69 -15.77
CA ARG A 508 -5.49 -14.91 -16.47
C ARG A 508 -4.02 -15.21 -16.20
N GLN A 509 -3.16 -14.21 -16.25
CA GLN A 509 -1.73 -14.36 -15.99
C GLN A 509 -1.48 -14.85 -14.56
N ILE A 510 -2.11 -14.25 -13.55
CA ILE A 510 -1.95 -14.68 -12.15
C ILE A 510 -2.51 -16.09 -11.95
N ASN A 511 -3.68 -16.40 -12.54
CA ASN A 511 -4.28 -17.74 -12.45
C ASN A 511 -3.51 -18.82 -13.21
N SER A 512 -2.63 -18.44 -14.15
CA SER A 512 -1.81 -19.37 -14.94
C SER A 512 -0.38 -19.54 -14.42
N VAL A 513 -0.02 -18.90 -13.30
CA VAL A 513 1.29 -19.05 -12.66
C VAL A 513 1.54 -20.51 -12.30
N HIS A 514 2.73 -21.00 -12.64
CA HIS A 514 3.13 -22.37 -12.33
C HIS A 514 3.36 -22.57 -10.83
N GLU A 515 3.02 -23.76 -10.35
CA GLU A 515 3.16 -24.10 -8.93
C GLU A 515 4.63 -24.26 -8.54
N ASP A 516 4.99 -23.83 -7.33
CA ASP A 516 6.37 -23.82 -6.83
C ASP A 516 6.87 -25.23 -6.41
N ASP A 517 5.97 -26.19 -6.25
CA ASP A 517 6.21 -27.55 -5.78
C ASP A 517 6.31 -28.59 -6.90
N LYS A 518 6.56 -28.17 -8.14
CA LYS A 518 6.65 -29.05 -9.30
C LYS A 518 7.94 -28.84 -10.09
N LEU A 519 8.49 -29.94 -10.60
CA LEU A 519 9.53 -29.94 -11.63
C LEU A 519 8.84 -29.95 -13.00
N TYR A 520 9.05 -28.92 -13.78
CA TYR A 520 8.51 -28.79 -15.13
C TYR A 520 9.51 -29.24 -16.16
N VAL A 521 9.01 -29.95 -17.17
CA VAL A 521 9.79 -30.41 -18.31
C VAL A 521 9.19 -29.81 -19.57
N SER A 522 10.01 -29.08 -20.33
CA SER A 522 9.59 -28.41 -21.56
C SER A 522 10.59 -28.64 -22.69
N LEU A 523 10.13 -28.70 -23.92
CA LEU A 523 10.98 -28.68 -25.09
C LEU A 523 11.28 -27.21 -25.47
N LEU A 524 12.54 -26.94 -25.78
CA LEU A 524 12.99 -25.68 -26.35
C LEU A 524 13.12 -25.86 -27.87
N LEU A 525 12.17 -25.27 -28.60
CA LEU A 525 12.14 -25.39 -30.07
C LEU A 525 12.67 -24.12 -30.73
N PRO A 526 13.39 -24.21 -31.85
CA PRO A 526 14.01 -23.07 -32.54
C PRO A 526 13.00 -22.15 -33.26
N ASN A 527 11.71 -22.42 -33.13
CA ASN A 527 10.65 -21.59 -33.69
C ASN A 527 10.25 -20.44 -32.74
N ALA A 528 9.81 -19.33 -33.30
CA ALA A 528 9.39 -18.20 -32.52
C ALA A 528 8.17 -18.53 -31.64
N GLN A 529 8.09 -17.87 -30.49
CA GLN A 529 6.96 -17.88 -29.59
C GLN A 529 6.40 -16.45 -29.49
N ALA A 530 5.08 -16.32 -29.54
CA ALA A 530 4.40 -15.06 -29.25
C ALA A 530 3.59 -15.15 -27.96
N VAL A 531 3.53 -14.06 -27.20
CA VAL A 531 2.52 -13.85 -26.16
C VAL A 531 1.62 -12.74 -26.64
N VAL A 532 0.32 -13.01 -26.75
CA VAL A 532 -0.70 -12.06 -27.23
C VAL A 532 -1.82 -12.02 -26.21
N ASP A 533 -2.08 -10.87 -25.62
CA ASP A 533 -3.12 -10.67 -24.59
C ASP A 533 -3.04 -11.71 -23.45
N GLY A 534 -1.80 -12.00 -23.00
CA GLY A 534 -1.52 -12.98 -21.93
C GLY A 534 -1.67 -14.44 -22.34
N ARG A 535 -1.81 -14.75 -23.64
CA ARG A 535 -1.84 -16.13 -24.17
C ARG A 535 -0.56 -16.43 -24.90
N THR A 536 0.10 -17.54 -24.53
CA THR A 536 1.30 -18.03 -25.19
C THR A 536 0.94 -18.82 -26.43
N LEU A 537 1.49 -18.42 -27.57
CA LEU A 537 1.42 -19.10 -28.85
C LEU A 537 2.81 -19.67 -29.14
N ALA A 538 3.03 -20.93 -28.81
CA ALA A 538 4.29 -21.60 -29.04
C ALA A 538 4.46 -22.05 -30.52
N SER A 539 5.71 -22.13 -30.97
CA SER A 539 6.08 -22.65 -32.27
C SER A 539 5.35 -21.99 -33.45
N ILE A 540 5.26 -20.67 -33.45
CA ILE A 540 4.62 -19.91 -34.53
C ILE A 540 5.52 -19.91 -35.79
N PRO A 541 4.94 -20.00 -37.01
CA PRO A 541 5.69 -19.83 -38.24
C PRO A 541 6.30 -18.42 -38.38
N ILE A 542 7.43 -18.31 -39.08
CA ILE A 542 8.11 -17.03 -39.34
C ILE A 542 7.15 -16.01 -39.99
N SER A 543 6.25 -16.47 -40.89
CA SER A 543 5.25 -15.63 -41.52
C SER A 543 4.30 -14.95 -40.48
N MET A 544 3.92 -15.70 -39.45
CA MET A 544 3.08 -15.15 -38.36
C MET A 544 3.90 -14.22 -37.46
N ALA A 545 5.15 -14.56 -37.15
CA ALA A 545 6.05 -13.69 -36.41
C ALA A 545 6.21 -12.32 -37.11
N ASN A 546 6.40 -12.33 -38.45
CA ASN A 546 6.52 -11.11 -39.26
C ASN A 546 5.23 -10.26 -39.25
N VAL A 547 4.05 -10.86 -39.12
CA VAL A 547 2.76 -10.14 -39.01
C VAL A 547 2.60 -9.52 -37.62
N LEU A 548 3.08 -10.21 -36.59
CA LEU A 548 2.97 -9.77 -35.19
C LEU A 548 4.03 -8.71 -34.82
N GLU A 549 5.21 -8.71 -35.44
CA GLU A 549 6.32 -7.82 -35.14
C GLU A 549 5.94 -6.32 -35.17
N PRO A 550 5.24 -5.80 -36.22
CA PRO A 550 4.82 -4.41 -36.26
C PRO A 550 3.76 -4.04 -35.21
N LEU A 551 3.08 -5.03 -34.64
CA LEU A 551 2.00 -4.82 -33.66
C LEU A 551 2.51 -4.78 -32.21
N ARG A 552 3.80 -5.03 -31.95
CA ARG A 552 4.41 -5.03 -30.61
C ARG A 552 4.24 -3.71 -29.87
N THR A 553 4.29 -2.59 -30.58
CA THR A 553 4.21 -1.25 -29.98
C THR A 553 2.80 -0.85 -29.58
N ASN A 554 1.76 -1.44 -30.17
CA ASN A 554 0.36 -1.01 -29.99
C ASN A 554 -0.50 -2.05 -29.24
N ARG A 555 0.01 -3.23 -28.99
CA ARG A 555 -0.71 -4.30 -28.27
C ARG A 555 0.28 -5.02 -27.37
N GLY A 556 -0.18 -5.59 -26.26
CA GLY A 556 0.61 -6.42 -25.35
C GLY A 556 1.15 -7.70 -26.03
N ILE A 557 1.89 -7.53 -27.14
CA ILE A 557 2.48 -8.62 -27.93
C ILE A 557 3.97 -8.67 -27.65
N SER A 558 4.45 -9.85 -27.30
CA SER A 558 5.88 -10.13 -27.22
C SER A 558 6.24 -11.31 -28.12
N LEU A 559 7.44 -11.24 -28.69
CA LEU A 559 8.00 -12.29 -29.53
C LEU A 559 9.33 -12.74 -28.93
N ASN A 560 9.47 -14.04 -28.72
CA ASN A 560 10.72 -14.70 -28.33
C ASN A 560 11.20 -15.56 -29.51
N GLY A 561 12.50 -15.60 -29.74
CA GLY A 561 13.10 -16.37 -30.85
C GLY A 561 13.07 -17.88 -30.64
N GLU A 562 12.80 -18.36 -29.44
CA GLU A 562 12.72 -19.77 -29.05
C GLU A 562 11.38 -20.03 -28.35
N SER A 563 10.76 -21.15 -28.67
CA SER A 563 9.49 -21.57 -28.05
C SER A 563 9.71 -22.53 -26.90
N VAL A 564 9.02 -22.28 -25.80
CA VAL A 564 8.96 -23.20 -24.66
C VAL A 564 7.66 -23.99 -24.74
N VAL A 565 7.76 -25.28 -25.03
CA VAL A 565 6.60 -26.18 -25.17
C VAL A 565 6.55 -27.13 -23.98
N PRO A 566 5.59 -26.95 -23.03
CA PRO A 566 5.45 -27.84 -21.88
C PRO A 566 5.14 -29.27 -22.32
N VAL A 567 5.79 -30.26 -21.68
CA VAL A 567 5.55 -31.69 -21.92
C VAL A 567 4.92 -32.36 -20.72
N THR A 568 5.53 -32.19 -19.54
CA THR A 568 5.06 -32.83 -18.32
C THR A 568 5.52 -32.06 -17.09
N SER A 569 4.91 -32.35 -15.94
CA SER A 569 5.36 -31.86 -14.65
C SER A 569 5.29 -32.96 -13.61
N ILE A 570 6.16 -32.90 -12.60
CA ILE A 570 6.29 -33.89 -11.54
C ILE A 570 6.20 -33.19 -10.20
N PRO A 571 5.30 -33.62 -9.28
CA PRO A 571 5.24 -33.06 -7.94
C PRO A 571 6.50 -33.39 -7.14
N VAL A 572 6.96 -32.44 -6.33
CA VAL A 572 8.21 -32.55 -5.53
C VAL A 572 7.93 -32.43 -4.03
N ASP A 573 6.73 -32.02 -3.64
CA ASP A 573 6.29 -31.79 -2.24
C ASP A 573 7.16 -30.81 -1.45
N ALA A 574 7.88 -29.93 -2.16
CA ALA A 574 8.76 -28.88 -1.61
C ALA A 574 8.95 -27.77 -2.65
N MET A 575 9.27 -26.56 -2.19
CA MET A 575 9.57 -25.46 -3.09
C MET A 575 10.82 -25.81 -3.92
N LEU A 576 10.62 -26.02 -5.22
CA LEU A 576 11.70 -26.32 -6.15
C LEU A 576 12.38 -25.03 -6.64
N THR A 577 13.69 -25.07 -6.78
CA THR A 577 14.49 -24.00 -7.38
C THR A 577 15.51 -24.57 -8.34
N GLY A 578 15.82 -23.83 -9.40
CA GLY A 578 16.85 -24.15 -10.37
C GLY A 578 16.35 -24.59 -11.72
N MET A 579 17.28 -24.61 -12.69
CA MET A 579 17.02 -25.06 -14.04
C MET A 579 18.20 -25.83 -14.59
N GLN A 580 17.93 -26.79 -15.46
CA GLN A 580 18.92 -27.57 -16.24
C GLN A 580 18.43 -27.74 -17.65
N VAL A 581 19.37 -27.80 -18.61
CA VAL A 581 19.06 -28.07 -20.01
C VAL A 581 19.83 -29.31 -20.46
N VAL A 582 19.09 -30.28 -20.97
CA VAL A 582 19.66 -31.50 -21.58
C VAL A 582 19.54 -31.38 -23.08
N SER A 583 20.63 -31.63 -23.79
CA SER A 583 20.64 -31.64 -25.26
C SER A 583 20.80 -33.07 -25.79
N LEU A 584 20.04 -33.40 -26.82
CA LEU A 584 20.14 -34.68 -27.57
C LEU A 584 19.92 -34.41 -29.06
N GLU A 585 20.32 -35.34 -29.89
CA GLU A 585 20.15 -35.26 -31.35
C GLU A 585 18.92 -36.05 -31.78
N ILE A 586 18.06 -35.44 -32.61
CA ILE A 586 16.93 -36.13 -33.25
C ILE A 586 17.39 -36.67 -34.61
N GLU A 587 17.31 -37.99 -34.79
CA GLU A 587 17.68 -38.71 -36.02
C GLU A 587 16.50 -38.92 -36.96
#